data_60f05426ef7d4fb9f0e051293ba6fb6a
#
_entry.id   60f05426ef7d4fb9f0e051293ba6fb6a
#
_cell.length_a   1.000
_cell.length_b   1.000
_cell.length_c   1.000
_cell.angle_alpha   90.00
_cell.angle_beta   90.00
_cell.angle_gamma   90.00
#
_symmetry.space_group_name_H-M   'P 1'
#
loop_
_entity.id
_entity.type
_entity.pdbx_description
1 polymer ?
#
loop_
_entity_poly.entity_id
_entity_poly.type
_entity_poly.pdbx_seq_one_letter_code
_entity_poly.pdbx_strand_id
1 'polypeptide(L)'
;MKNKKIIIPLIVLIFYFLIKVEFFRHLHEVIFINHDERMTKVYGFCSDEGIGFINLIKTKYKIKDEIRLINPKKGSHQWAVYNTDHKEEENDAAKHWIIINYTKVKDKINLNDFKIINNIEDCYYLIKND
;
A
#
# COMPACT_ATOMS: atom_id res chain seq x y z
N MET A 1 -5.05 -52.49 15.84
CA MET A 1 -3.69 -51.88 15.91
C MET A 1 -3.02 -51.61 14.54
N LYS A 2 -3.61 -51.97 13.40
CA LYS A 2 -3.01 -51.76 12.06
C LYS A 2 -2.92 -50.28 11.62
N ASN A 3 -3.82 -49.41 12.06
CA ASN A 3 -3.91 -48.00 11.56
C ASN A 3 -2.82 -47.08 12.11
N LYS A 4 -2.20 -47.37 13.25
CA LYS A 4 -1.14 -46.52 13.82
C LYS A 4 0.12 -46.45 12.96
N LYS A 5 0.43 -47.51 12.21
CA LYS A 5 1.63 -47.58 11.35
C LYS A 5 1.54 -46.65 10.13
N ILE A 6 0.34 -46.30 9.69
CA ILE A 6 0.12 -45.42 8.53
C ILE A 6 -0.05 -43.96 8.98
N ILE A 7 -0.59 -43.74 10.18
CA ILE A 7 -0.87 -42.39 10.69
C ILE A 7 0.43 -41.60 10.96
N ILE A 8 1.44 -42.25 11.52
CA ILE A 8 2.72 -41.59 11.85
C ILE A 8 3.42 -41.03 10.59
N PRO A 9 3.66 -41.78 9.52
CA PRO A 9 4.29 -41.26 8.32
C PRO A 9 3.43 -40.18 7.63
N LEU A 10 2.10 -40.28 7.71
CA LEU A 10 1.20 -39.27 7.16
C LEU A 10 1.35 -37.93 7.90
N ILE A 11 1.42 -37.95 9.23
CA ILE A 11 1.65 -36.78 10.06
C ILE A 11 3.01 -36.13 9.72
N VAL A 12 4.06 -36.92 9.62
CA VAL A 12 5.40 -36.43 9.25
C VAL A 12 5.40 -35.80 7.86
N LEU A 13 4.69 -36.39 6.90
CA LEU A 13 4.56 -35.85 5.56
C LEU A 13 3.83 -34.49 5.57
N ILE A 14 2.75 -34.37 6.33
CA ILE A 14 2.00 -33.10 6.47
C ILE A 14 2.89 -32.03 7.08
N PHE A 15 3.60 -32.32 8.17
CA PHE A 15 4.53 -31.36 8.78
C PHE A 15 5.65 -30.95 7.82
N TYR A 16 6.19 -31.89 7.06
CA TYR A 16 7.19 -31.57 6.03
C TYR A 16 6.65 -30.59 4.99
N PHE A 17 5.41 -30.79 4.50
CA PHE A 17 4.77 -29.87 3.56
C PHE A 17 4.53 -28.50 4.20
N LEU A 18 4.04 -28.45 5.43
CA LEU A 18 3.78 -27.18 6.14
C LEU A 18 5.07 -26.37 6.31
N ILE A 19 6.19 -27.02 6.57
CA ILE A 19 7.51 -26.37 6.66
C ILE A 19 7.96 -25.90 5.27
N LYS A 20 7.81 -26.73 4.24
CA LYS A 20 8.24 -26.39 2.87
C LYS A 20 7.50 -25.21 2.26
N VAL A 21 6.21 -25.08 2.50
CA VAL A 21 5.41 -23.93 2.04
C VAL A 21 5.49 -22.72 2.98
N GLU A 22 6.40 -22.74 3.96
CA GLU A 22 6.59 -21.67 4.92
C GLU A 22 5.28 -21.28 5.65
N PHE A 23 4.40 -22.26 5.83
CA PHE A 23 3.06 -22.05 6.39
C PHE A 23 3.09 -21.30 7.71
N PHE A 24 3.99 -21.64 8.63
CA PHE A 24 4.07 -21.01 9.93
C PHE A 24 4.52 -19.55 9.85
N ARG A 25 5.38 -19.20 8.87
CA ARG A 25 5.78 -17.83 8.63
C ARG A 25 4.60 -16.99 8.12
N HIS A 26 3.88 -17.51 7.13
CA HIS A 26 2.69 -16.81 6.61
C HIS A 26 1.57 -16.73 7.65
N LEU A 27 1.38 -17.77 8.45
CA LEU A 27 0.41 -17.74 9.54
C LEU A 27 0.76 -16.67 10.58
N HIS A 28 2.04 -16.57 10.97
CA HIS A 28 2.53 -15.52 11.84
C HIS A 28 2.28 -14.13 11.24
N GLU A 29 2.61 -13.91 9.97
CA GLU A 29 2.36 -12.64 9.28
C GLU A 29 0.88 -12.27 9.27
N VAL A 30 -0.01 -13.24 9.07
CA VAL A 30 -1.46 -12.98 9.06
C VAL A 30 -2.01 -12.64 10.44
N ILE A 31 -1.52 -13.31 11.49
CA ILE A 31 -2.06 -13.15 12.85
C ILE A 31 -1.48 -11.93 13.57
N PHE A 32 -0.18 -11.67 13.42
CA PHE A 32 0.55 -10.71 14.25
C PHE A 32 0.90 -9.41 13.55
N ILE A 33 0.97 -9.40 12.20
CA ILE A 33 1.28 -8.17 11.47
C ILE A 33 -0.02 -7.47 11.08
N ASN A 34 -0.10 -6.17 11.39
CA ASN A 34 -1.24 -5.35 11.03
C ASN A 34 -1.47 -5.35 9.50
N HIS A 35 -2.73 -5.27 9.09
CA HIS A 35 -3.13 -5.21 7.68
C HIS A 35 -2.36 -4.12 6.91
N ASP A 36 -2.28 -2.91 7.45
CA ASP A 36 -1.62 -1.76 6.80
C ASP A 36 -0.12 -1.99 6.63
N GLU A 37 0.54 -2.63 7.60
CA GLU A 37 1.95 -2.98 7.52
C GLU A 37 2.19 -4.05 6.44
N ARG A 38 1.31 -5.04 6.34
CA ARG A 38 1.37 -6.05 5.26
C ARG A 38 1.17 -5.43 3.89
N MET A 39 0.19 -4.54 3.75
CA MET A 39 -0.07 -3.82 2.52
C MET A 39 1.13 -2.95 2.12
N THR A 40 1.74 -2.25 3.08
CA THR A 40 2.95 -1.46 2.84
C THR A 40 4.12 -2.32 2.39
N LYS A 41 4.29 -3.52 2.96
CA LYS A 41 5.36 -4.45 2.59
C LYS A 41 5.20 -4.99 1.15
N VAL A 42 3.97 -5.22 0.71
CA VAL A 42 3.67 -5.76 -0.62
C VAL A 42 3.65 -4.66 -1.69
N TYR A 43 3.03 -3.53 -1.41
CA TYR A 43 2.76 -2.46 -2.38
C TYR A 43 3.66 -1.24 -2.22
N GLY A 44 4.67 -1.35 -1.35
CA GLY A 44 5.67 -0.33 -1.11
C GLY A 44 5.19 0.82 -0.23
N PHE A 45 6.16 1.51 0.39
CA PHE A 45 5.86 2.73 1.14
C PHE A 45 5.68 3.92 0.20
N CYS A 46 6.70 4.22 -0.59
CA CYS A 46 6.73 5.31 -1.57
C CYS A 46 7.04 4.82 -2.99
N SER A 47 7.34 3.53 -3.14
CA SER A 47 7.51 2.86 -4.42
C SER A 47 6.20 2.17 -4.85
N ASP A 48 6.18 1.69 -6.06
CA ASP A 48 5.05 0.95 -6.62
C ASP A 48 3.72 1.70 -6.49
N GLU A 49 2.86 1.27 -5.59
CA GLU A 49 1.54 1.88 -5.38
C GLU A 49 1.53 2.91 -4.25
N GLY A 50 2.60 2.96 -3.44
CA GLY A 50 2.76 3.95 -2.38
C GLY A 50 1.73 3.84 -1.25
N ILE A 51 1.18 2.66 -1.00
CA ILE A 51 0.13 2.43 0.01
C ILE A 51 0.57 2.87 1.39
N GLY A 52 1.84 2.62 1.75
CA GLY A 52 2.36 3.04 3.05
C GLY A 52 2.32 4.55 3.25
N PHE A 53 2.69 5.32 2.24
CA PHE A 53 2.63 6.78 2.30
C PHE A 53 1.18 7.30 2.34
N ILE A 54 0.29 6.73 1.53
CA ILE A 54 -1.13 7.09 1.52
C ILE A 54 -1.75 6.86 2.91
N ASN A 55 -1.51 5.69 3.52
CA ASN A 55 -2.01 5.37 4.85
C ASN A 55 -1.44 6.30 5.93
N LEU A 56 -0.14 6.63 5.85
CA LEU A 56 0.48 7.61 6.73
C LEU A 56 -0.22 8.97 6.65
N ILE A 57 -0.44 9.48 5.44
CA ILE A 57 -1.09 10.78 5.23
C ILE A 57 -2.52 10.77 5.74
N LYS A 58 -3.32 9.75 5.41
CA LYS A 58 -4.70 9.62 5.90
C LYS A 58 -4.76 9.60 7.43
N THR A 59 -3.91 8.79 8.06
CA THR A 59 -3.91 8.64 9.53
C THR A 59 -3.42 9.92 10.23
N LYS A 60 -2.33 10.52 9.74
CA LYS A 60 -1.71 11.69 10.36
C LYS A 60 -2.55 12.95 10.23
N TYR A 61 -3.12 13.19 9.06
CA TYR A 61 -3.82 14.44 8.76
C TYR A 61 -5.33 14.31 8.83
N LYS A 62 -5.88 13.08 9.02
CA LYS A 62 -7.32 12.78 9.14
C LYS A 62 -8.14 13.44 8.03
N ILE A 63 -7.64 13.39 6.80
CA ILE A 63 -8.26 14.04 5.65
C ILE A 63 -9.60 13.37 5.38
N LYS A 64 -10.67 14.18 5.32
CA LYS A 64 -12.03 13.76 4.96
C LYS A 64 -12.44 14.27 3.59
N ASP A 65 -11.69 15.24 3.07
CA ASP A 65 -11.95 15.86 1.78
C ASP A 65 -11.42 14.96 0.66
N GLU A 66 -11.84 15.28 -0.55
CA GLU A 66 -11.38 14.59 -1.75
C GLU A 66 -9.88 14.78 -1.96
N ILE A 67 -9.20 13.66 -2.21
CA ILE A 67 -7.76 13.64 -2.46
C ILE A 67 -7.52 13.28 -3.92
N ARG A 68 -6.74 14.06 -4.64
CA ARG A 68 -6.20 13.67 -5.93
C ARG A 68 -4.95 12.85 -5.75
N LEU A 69 -4.99 11.60 -6.20
CA LEU A 69 -3.83 10.71 -6.20
C LEU A 69 -3.19 10.69 -7.59
N ILE A 70 -1.91 10.93 -7.67
CA ILE A 70 -1.11 10.86 -8.89
C ILE A 70 -0.03 9.80 -8.72
N ASN A 71 -0.12 8.75 -9.52
CA ASN A 71 0.90 7.73 -9.62
C ASN A 71 1.12 7.38 -11.11
N PRO A 72 2.30 7.67 -11.68
CA PRO A 72 2.58 7.42 -13.10
C PRO A 72 2.75 5.95 -13.45
N LYS A 73 2.76 5.06 -12.46
CA LYS A 73 2.92 3.62 -12.70
C LYS A 73 1.59 3.04 -13.16
N LYS A 74 1.50 2.67 -14.45
CA LYS A 74 0.30 2.07 -15.03
C LYS A 74 -0.09 0.79 -14.30
N GLY A 75 -1.35 0.65 -13.93
CA GLY A 75 -1.93 -0.54 -13.31
C GLY A 75 -2.07 -0.49 -11.79
N SER A 76 -1.49 0.53 -11.14
CA SER A 76 -1.50 0.66 -9.68
C SER A 76 -2.74 1.37 -9.13
N HIS A 77 -3.55 2.00 -9.98
CA HIS A 77 -4.61 2.89 -9.52
C HIS A 77 -5.76 2.20 -8.78
N GLN A 78 -6.10 0.98 -9.15
CA GLN A 78 -7.31 0.32 -8.61
C GLN A 78 -7.26 0.14 -7.08
N TRP A 79 -6.12 -0.28 -6.52
CA TRP A 79 -5.99 -0.50 -5.07
C TRP A 79 -5.84 0.78 -4.26
N ALA A 80 -5.16 1.77 -4.80
CA ALA A 80 -5.03 3.08 -4.16
C ALA A 80 -6.38 3.79 -4.08
N VAL A 81 -7.20 3.70 -5.12
CA VAL A 81 -8.57 4.22 -5.17
C VAL A 81 -9.46 3.54 -4.14
N TYR A 82 -9.42 2.21 -4.00
CA TYR A 82 -10.21 1.49 -2.99
C TYR A 82 -9.91 1.94 -1.55
N ASN A 83 -8.67 2.30 -1.26
CA ASN A 83 -8.28 2.76 0.07
C ASN A 83 -8.55 4.25 0.32
N THR A 84 -8.86 5.03 -0.73
CA THR A 84 -9.08 6.48 -0.60
C THR A 84 -10.53 6.91 -0.73
N ASP A 85 -11.48 6.00 -1.01
CA ASP A 85 -12.89 6.31 -1.34
C ASP A 85 -13.05 7.24 -2.55
N HIS A 86 -12.04 7.34 -3.41
CA HIS A 86 -12.01 8.31 -4.50
C HIS A 86 -12.16 7.65 -5.87
N LYS A 87 -13.04 8.25 -6.65
CA LYS A 87 -13.17 7.98 -8.08
C LYS A 87 -11.98 8.60 -8.81
N GLU A 88 -11.50 7.88 -9.82
CA GLU A 88 -10.40 8.22 -10.72
C GLU A 88 -10.74 9.41 -11.67
N GLU A 89 -11.66 10.29 -11.29
CA GLU A 89 -11.97 11.45 -12.10
C GLU A 89 -10.86 12.49 -11.94
N GLU A 90 -10.42 13.04 -13.07
CA GLU A 90 -9.49 14.16 -13.22
C GLU A 90 -10.02 15.42 -12.51
N ASN A 91 -10.19 15.35 -11.20
CA ASN A 91 -10.69 16.46 -10.46
C ASN A 91 -9.52 17.39 -10.10
N ASP A 92 -9.17 18.27 -11.04
CA ASP A 92 -8.19 19.35 -10.82
C ASP A 92 -8.63 20.33 -9.71
N ALA A 93 -9.87 20.21 -9.25
CA ALA A 93 -10.42 21.01 -8.17
C ALA A 93 -10.07 20.47 -6.77
N ALA A 94 -9.56 19.23 -6.65
CA ALA A 94 -9.19 18.67 -5.35
C ALA A 94 -8.15 19.54 -4.66
N LYS A 95 -8.41 19.89 -3.39
CA LYS A 95 -7.50 20.68 -2.57
C LYS A 95 -6.26 19.91 -2.13
N HIS A 96 -6.43 18.61 -1.88
CA HIS A 96 -5.40 17.72 -1.36
C HIS A 96 -4.85 16.84 -2.47
N TRP A 97 -3.55 16.85 -2.66
CA TRP A 97 -2.87 16.06 -3.68
C TRP A 97 -1.84 15.15 -3.05
N ILE A 98 -1.86 13.87 -3.42
CA ILE A 98 -0.81 12.90 -3.07
C ILE A 98 -0.14 12.47 -4.37
N ILE A 99 1.17 12.65 -4.44
CA ILE A 99 1.97 12.25 -5.59
C ILE A 99 2.92 11.13 -5.16
N ILE A 100 2.86 10.03 -5.85
CA ILE A 100 3.72 8.87 -5.70
C ILE A 100 4.66 8.81 -6.91
N ASN A 101 5.92 8.46 -6.71
CA ASN A 101 6.94 8.42 -7.77
C ASN A 101 7.06 9.78 -8.52
N TYR A 102 7.20 10.86 -7.77
CA TYR A 102 7.25 12.24 -8.29
C TYR A 102 8.29 12.43 -9.39
N THR A 103 9.47 11.85 -9.28
CA THR A 103 10.54 11.95 -10.30
C THR A 103 10.07 11.61 -11.71
N LYS A 104 9.04 10.78 -11.85
CA LYS A 104 8.46 10.39 -13.16
C LYS A 104 7.43 11.39 -13.70
N VAL A 105 6.97 12.32 -12.87
CA VAL A 105 5.93 13.31 -13.22
C VAL A 105 6.37 14.76 -13.00
N LYS A 106 7.61 14.98 -12.55
CA LYS A 106 8.13 16.30 -12.22
C LYS A 106 7.98 17.36 -13.34
N ASP A 107 8.03 16.92 -14.59
CA ASP A 107 7.92 17.80 -15.76
C ASP A 107 6.44 18.23 -16.04
N LYS A 108 5.47 17.55 -15.39
CA LYS A 108 4.05 17.81 -15.57
C LYS A 108 3.41 18.57 -14.41
N ILE A 109 4.09 18.62 -13.27
CA ILE A 109 3.54 19.19 -12.03
C ILE A 109 4.50 20.27 -11.53
N ASN A 110 4.02 21.52 -11.54
CA ASN A 110 4.76 22.64 -10.97
C ASN A 110 4.50 22.70 -9.46
N LEU A 111 5.49 22.33 -8.66
CA LEU A 111 5.38 22.37 -7.20
C LEU A 111 5.17 23.78 -6.63
N ASN A 112 5.48 24.85 -7.38
CA ASN A 112 5.27 26.24 -6.92
C ASN A 112 3.78 26.58 -6.75
N ASP A 113 2.89 25.83 -7.42
CA ASP A 113 1.43 26.03 -7.33
C ASP A 113 0.85 25.37 -6.07
N PHE A 114 1.70 24.74 -5.26
CA PHE A 114 1.29 23.95 -4.11
C PHE A 114 2.10 24.29 -2.87
N LYS A 115 1.46 24.15 -1.72
CA LYS A 115 2.12 24.09 -0.42
C LYS A 115 2.49 22.66 -0.10
N ILE A 116 3.79 22.37 0.04
CA ILE A 116 4.26 21.04 0.45
C ILE A 116 4.00 20.87 1.95
N ILE A 117 3.19 19.89 2.31
CA ILE A 117 2.84 19.56 3.71
C ILE A 117 3.70 18.44 4.24
N ASN A 118 3.97 17.44 3.40
CA ASN A 118 4.84 16.32 3.75
C ASN A 118 5.56 15.83 2.50
N ASN A 119 6.81 15.40 2.70
CA ASN A 119 7.62 14.79 1.67
C ASN A 119 8.45 13.68 2.31
N ILE A 120 8.40 12.49 1.75
CA ILE A 120 9.23 11.36 2.14
C ILE A 120 9.70 10.70 0.84
N GLU A 121 11.02 10.63 0.65
CA GLU A 121 11.62 10.09 -0.58
C GLU A 121 11.02 10.76 -1.84
N ASP A 122 10.39 9.97 -2.70
CA ASP A 122 9.78 10.39 -3.97
C ASP A 122 8.26 10.56 -3.88
N CYS A 123 7.72 10.74 -2.66
CA CYS A 123 6.31 10.95 -2.39
C CYS A 123 6.06 12.30 -1.77
N TYR A 124 5.01 12.98 -2.23
CA TYR A 124 4.62 14.31 -1.80
C TYR A 124 3.16 14.33 -1.39
N TYR A 125 2.89 15.00 -0.26
CA TYR A 125 1.56 15.44 0.09
C TYR A 125 1.50 16.95 0.00
N LEU A 126 0.62 17.43 -0.85
CA LEU A 126 0.53 18.80 -1.27
C LEU A 126 -0.88 19.35 -1.00
N ILE A 127 -0.96 20.65 -0.73
CA ILE A 127 -2.21 21.41 -0.73
C ILE A 127 -2.09 22.46 -1.83
N LYS A 128 -3.10 22.52 -2.72
CA LYS A 128 -3.16 23.52 -3.77
C LYS A 128 -3.27 24.91 -3.16
N ASN A 129 -2.48 25.83 -3.65
CA ASN A 129 -2.60 27.24 -3.26
C ASN A 129 -3.90 27.81 -3.85
N ASP A 130 -4.64 28.57 -3.03
CA ASP A 130 -5.86 29.28 -3.45
C ASP A 130 -5.53 30.42 -4.41
#